data_1e4cfcde3044ab8a8b533c940af63cdc
#
_entry.id   1e4cfcde3044ab8a8b533c940af63cdc
#
_cell.length_a   1.000
_cell.length_b   1.000
_cell.length_c   1.000
_cell.angle_alpha   90.00
_cell.angle_beta   90.00
_cell.angle_gamma   90.00
#
_symmetry.space_group_name_H-M   'P 1'
#
loop_
_entity.id
_entity.type
_entity.pdbx_description
1 polymer ?
#
loop_
_entity_poly.entity_id
_entity_poly.type
_entity_poly.pdbx_seq_one_letter_code
_entity_poly.pdbx_strand_id
1 'polypeptide(L)'
;MDTESKLADLKSQVRSFCEARDWDQFHGPKDLAIGLATEASELLEIFRFLTDEQCAAKLADPASRQAIENELADVLFFLLRFAQRFDIDLADALAAKMKLNAERYPVEKSRGKNLKSGDL
;
A
#
# COMPACT_ATOMS: atom_id res chain seq x y z
N MET A 1 13.36 5.09 9.66
CA MET A 1 12.11 5.04 10.44
C MET A 1 11.11 5.96 9.77
N ASP A 2 9.83 5.70 9.92
CA ASP A 2 8.77 6.48 9.27
C ASP A 2 8.85 7.97 9.57
N THR A 3 9.33 8.35 10.73
CA THR A 3 9.51 9.75 11.13
C THR A 3 10.70 10.44 10.49
N GLU A 4 11.61 9.70 9.88
CA GLU A 4 12.88 10.21 9.35
C GLU A 4 13.01 10.00 7.84
N SER A 5 12.36 8.98 7.30
CA SER A 5 12.46 8.61 5.89
C SER A 5 11.49 9.41 5.04
N LYS A 6 11.97 9.93 3.91
CA LYS A 6 11.15 10.61 2.92
C LYS A 6 10.75 9.64 1.81
N LEU A 7 9.59 9.84 1.21
CA LEU A 7 9.16 9.06 0.05
C LEU A 7 10.18 9.10 -1.09
N ALA A 8 10.79 10.24 -1.33
CA ALA A 8 11.83 10.38 -2.36
C ALA A 8 13.03 9.46 -2.09
N ASP A 9 13.45 9.34 -0.85
CA ASP A 9 14.58 8.48 -0.46
C ASP A 9 14.21 7.00 -0.62
N LEU A 10 13.00 6.63 -0.23
CA LEU A 10 12.50 5.25 -0.38
C LEU A 10 12.36 4.88 -1.86
N LYS A 11 11.86 5.78 -2.70
CA LYS A 11 11.83 5.58 -4.15
C LYS A 11 13.23 5.36 -4.73
N SER A 12 14.22 6.14 -4.28
CA SER A 12 15.61 5.98 -4.72
C SER A 12 16.19 4.64 -4.32
N GLN A 13 15.92 4.17 -3.12
CA GLN A 13 16.37 2.84 -2.66
C GLN A 13 15.78 1.73 -3.52
N VAL A 14 14.49 1.77 -3.78
CA VAL A 14 13.79 0.78 -4.63
C VAL A 14 14.33 0.83 -6.05
N ARG A 15 14.53 2.02 -6.60
CA ARG A 15 15.12 2.21 -7.92
C ARG A 15 16.50 1.56 -8.01
N SER A 16 17.40 1.88 -7.10
CA SER A 16 18.76 1.34 -7.08
C SER A 16 18.76 -0.19 -6.96
N PHE A 17 17.88 -0.73 -6.14
CA PHE A 17 17.72 -2.17 -5.99
C PHE A 17 17.32 -2.84 -7.32
N CYS A 18 16.37 -2.27 -8.02
CA CYS A 18 15.88 -2.81 -9.30
C CYS A 18 16.88 -2.62 -10.43
N GLU A 19 17.51 -1.47 -10.54
CA GLU A 19 18.51 -1.18 -11.58
C GLU A 19 19.73 -2.08 -11.43
N ALA A 20 20.19 -2.33 -10.21
CA ALA A 20 21.33 -3.22 -9.96
C ALA A 20 21.06 -4.66 -10.43
N ARG A 21 19.80 -5.06 -10.59
CA ARG A 21 19.37 -6.40 -11.03
C ARG A 21 18.88 -6.42 -12.48
N ASP A 22 18.98 -5.29 -13.16
CA ASP A 22 18.51 -5.12 -14.55
C ASP A 22 17.01 -5.50 -14.70
N TRP A 23 16.20 -5.05 -13.74
CA TRP A 23 14.77 -5.35 -13.70
C TRP A 23 13.91 -4.31 -14.42
N ASP A 24 14.47 -3.20 -14.88
CA ASP A 24 13.73 -2.19 -15.62
C ASP A 24 12.98 -2.79 -16.82
N GLN A 25 13.61 -3.74 -17.51
CA GLN A 25 13.03 -4.44 -18.65
C GLN A 25 11.74 -5.20 -18.32
N PHE A 26 11.53 -5.55 -17.04
CA PHE A 26 10.36 -6.32 -16.58
C PHE A 26 9.32 -5.44 -15.90
N HIS A 27 9.63 -4.18 -15.62
CA HIS A 27 8.81 -3.31 -14.79
C HIS A 27 7.99 -2.29 -15.59
N GLY A 28 7.13 -2.80 -16.51
CA GLY A 28 6.10 -1.99 -17.14
C GLY A 28 4.91 -1.75 -16.21
N PRO A 29 3.99 -0.84 -16.58
CA PRO A 29 2.84 -0.49 -15.73
C PRO A 29 1.99 -1.69 -15.33
N LYS A 30 1.67 -2.55 -16.28
CA LYS A 30 0.86 -3.75 -16.03
C LYS A 30 1.58 -4.72 -15.09
N ASP A 31 2.86 -4.97 -15.33
CA ASP A 31 3.64 -5.90 -14.51
C ASP A 31 3.75 -5.42 -13.06
N LEU A 32 3.96 -4.12 -12.86
CA LEU A 32 4.02 -3.54 -11.52
C LEU A 32 2.65 -3.54 -10.83
N ALA A 33 1.57 -3.31 -11.58
CA ALA A 33 0.20 -3.41 -11.06
C ALA A 33 -0.13 -4.85 -10.65
N ILE A 34 0.31 -5.84 -11.43
CA ILE A 34 0.18 -7.27 -11.09
C ILE A 34 0.95 -7.57 -9.80
N GLY A 35 2.19 -7.10 -9.69
CA GLY A 35 2.99 -7.27 -8.47
C GLY A 35 2.31 -6.68 -7.25
N LEU A 36 1.81 -5.46 -7.35
CA LEU A 36 1.08 -4.80 -6.27
C LEU A 36 -0.15 -5.59 -5.83
N ALA A 37 -0.96 -6.05 -6.80
CA ALA A 37 -2.17 -6.83 -6.52
C ALA A 37 -1.83 -8.19 -5.90
N THR A 38 -0.79 -8.85 -6.40
CA THR A 38 -0.32 -10.15 -5.89
C THR A 38 0.11 -10.04 -4.43
N GLU A 39 0.92 -9.05 -4.10
CA GLU A 39 1.39 -8.85 -2.72
C GLU A 39 0.25 -8.46 -1.78
N ALA A 40 -0.68 -7.64 -2.25
CA ALA A 40 -1.89 -7.33 -1.49
C ALA A 40 -2.72 -8.60 -1.21
N SER A 41 -2.78 -9.52 -2.18
CA SER A 41 -3.45 -10.82 -2.01
C SER A 41 -2.74 -11.72 -1.01
N GLU A 42 -1.41 -11.70 -0.97
CA GLU A 42 -0.63 -12.45 0.03
C GLU A 42 -0.87 -11.92 1.45
N LEU A 43 -1.01 -10.60 1.60
CA LEU A 43 -1.44 -10.02 2.86
C LEU A 43 -2.84 -10.52 3.25
N LEU A 44 -3.78 -10.52 2.32
CA LEU A 44 -5.13 -11.01 2.54
C LEU A 44 -5.14 -12.49 2.98
N GLU A 45 -4.31 -13.34 2.38
CA GLU A 45 -4.23 -14.77 2.71
C GLU A 45 -3.89 -15.03 4.19
N ILE A 46 -3.13 -14.15 4.82
CA ILE A 46 -2.81 -14.28 6.25
C ILE A 46 -4.09 -14.23 7.10
N PHE A 47 -5.10 -13.47 6.67
CA PHE A 47 -6.33 -13.21 7.44
C PHE A 47 -7.56 -13.91 6.90
N ARG A 48 -7.48 -14.52 5.73
CA ARG A 48 -8.62 -14.93 4.89
C ARG A 48 -9.71 -15.73 5.60
N PHE A 49 -9.35 -16.70 6.42
CA PHE A 49 -10.31 -17.60 7.07
C PHE A 49 -10.43 -17.35 8.58
N LEU A 50 -9.96 -16.20 9.04
CA LEU A 50 -9.90 -15.90 10.46
C LEU A 50 -11.03 -14.96 10.87
N THR A 51 -11.44 -15.10 12.14
CA THR A 51 -12.30 -14.11 12.80
C THR A 51 -11.51 -12.84 13.12
N ASP A 52 -12.19 -11.75 13.44
CA ASP A 52 -11.54 -10.51 13.84
C ASP A 52 -10.64 -10.70 15.07
N GLU A 53 -11.08 -11.51 16.04
CA GLU A 53 -10.27 -11.85 17.22
C GLU A 53 -9.01 -12.61 16.84
N GLN A 54 -9.10 -13.57 15.93
CA GLN A 54 -7.95 -14.33 15.44
C GLN A 54 -6.98 -13.42 14.64
N CYS A 55 -7.50 -12.48 13.86
CA CYS A 55 -6.69 -11.49 13.15
C CYS A 55 -5.91 -10.61 14.13
N ALA A 56 -6.55 -10.14 15.20
CA ALA A 56 -5.90 -9.36 16.25
C ALA A 56 -4.79 -10.16 16.95
N ALA A 57 -5.04 -11.45 17.20
CA ALA A 57 -4.05 -12.36 17.79
C ALA A 57 -2.82 -12.53 16.89
N LYS A 58 -3.01 -12.58 15.57
CA LYS A 58 -1.91 -12.63 14.61
C LYS A 58 -1.00 -11.40 14.69
N LEU A 59 -1.58 -10.22 14.85
CA LEU A 59 -0.82 -8.98 15.01
C LEU A 59 -0.07 -8.89 16.34
N ALA A 60 -0.59 -9.54 17.38
CA ALA A 60 0.04 -9.59 18.70
C ALA A 60 1.19 -10.59 18.78
N ASP A 61 1.18 -11.65 17.97
CA ASP A 61 2.22 -12.67 17.95
C ASP A 61 3.43 -12.20 17.14
N PRO A 62 4.66 -12.18 17.71
CA PRO A 62 5.83 -11.63 17.03
C PRO A 62 6.16 -12.27 15.69
N ALA A 63 6.02 -13.59 15.57
CA ALA A 63 6.34 -14.31 14.31
C ALA A 63 5.30 -13.98 13.21
N SER A 64 4.01 -14.00 13.53
CA SER A 64 2.93 -13.64 12.60
C SER A 64 3.00 -12.17 12.22
N ARG A 65 3.31 -11.30 13.19
CA ARG A 65 3.49 -9.87 12.95
C ARG A 65 4.61 -9.61 11.94
N GLN A 66 5.74 -10.29 12.07
CA GLN A 66 6.84 -10.16 11.11
C GLN A 66 6.40 -10.55 9.69
N ALA A 67 5.63 -11.62 9.55
CA ALA A 67 5.10 -12.03 8.26
C ALA A 67 4.16 -10.95 7.66
N ILE A 68 3.32 -10.35 8.48
CA ILE A 68 2.43 -9.23 8.07
C ILE A 68 3.26 -8.02 7.64
N GLU A 69 4.27 -7.66 8.41
CA GLU A 69 5.17 -6.54 8.08
C GLU A 69 5.89 -6.77 6.76
N ASN A 70 6.34 -8.00 6.50
CA ASN A 70 6.98 -8.36 5.24
C ASN A 70 6.03 -8.16 4.04
N GLU A 71 4.79 -8.59 4.14
CA GLU A 71 3.81 -8.41 3.07
C GLU A 71 3.45 -6.93 2.85
N LEU A 72 3.32 -6.16 3.93
CA LEU A 72 3.12 -4.72 3.82
C LEU A 72 4.31 -4.04 3.13
N ALA A 73 5.53 -4.46 3.46
CA ALA A 73 6.74 -3.95 2.82
C ALA A 73 6.78 -4.28 1.34
N ASP A 74 6.34 -5.49 0.94
CA ASP A 74 6.27 -5.89 -0.47
C ASP A 74 5.21 -5.08 -1.23
N VAL A 75 4.06 -4.80 -0.62
CA VAL A 75 3.05 -3.89 -1.20
C VAL A 75 3.64 -2.50 -1.40
N LEU A 76 4.33 -1.96 -0.39
CA LEU A 76 4.99 -0.66 -0.47
C LEU A 76 6.07 -0.65 -1.55
N PHE A 77 6.84 -1.72 -1.68
CA PHE A 77 7.88 -1.86 -2.72
C PHE A 77 7.29 -1.64 -4.12
N PHE A 78 6.23 -2.34 -4.47
CA PHE A 78 5.61 -2.21 -5.79
C PHE A 78 4.94 -0.85 -5.99
N LEU A 79 4.34 -0.29 -4.95
CA LEU A 79 3.76 1.05 -4.99
C LEU A 79 4.83 2.13 -5.24
N LEU A 80 5.92 2.07 -4.50
CA LEU A 80 7.05 2.99 -4.67
C LEU A 80 7.70 2.82 -6.04
N ARG A 81 7.90 1.57 -6.47
CA ARG A 81 8.50 1.27 -7.77
C ARG A 81 7.65 1.82 -8.92
N PHE A 82 6.34 1.61 -8.88
CA PHE A 82 5.43 2.14 -9.89
C PHE A 82 5.53 3.67 -9.97
N ALA A 83 5.44 4.32 -8.83
CA ALA A 83 5.52 5.79 -8.76
C ALA A 83 6.88 6.31 -9.24
N GLN A 84 7.96 5.64 -8.88
CA GLN A 84 9.31 6.01 -9.28
C GLN A 84 9.51 5.82 -10.79
N ARG A 85 9.04 4.70 -11.34
CA ARG A 85 9.21 4.41 -12.78
C ARG A 85 8.47 5.39 -13.68
N PHE A 86 7.34 5.91 -13.24
CA PHE A 86 6.44 6.74 -14.06
C PHE A 86 6.28 8.17 -13.53
N ASP A 87 7.23 8.62 -12.71
CA ASP A 87 7.33 10.01 -12.21
C ASP A 87 6.04 10.50 -11.54
N ILE A 88 5.46 9.66 -10.68
CA ILE A 88 4.26 10.02 -9.92
C ILE A 88 4.68 10.51 -8.53
N ASP A 89 4.22 11.71 -8.16
CA ASP A 89 4.37 12.22 -6.80
C ASP A 89 3.23 11.67 -5.94
N LEU A 90 3.58 10.74 -5.04
CA LEU A 90 2.59 10.06 -4.20
C LEU A 90 2.01 10.98 -3.13
N ALA A 91 2.81 11.90 -2.59
CA ALA A 91 2.32 12.84 -1.59
C ALA A 91 1.26 13.77 -2.18
N ASP A 92 1.53 14.31 -3.35
CA ASP A 92 0.58 15.17 -4.07
C ASP A 92 -0.66 14.39 -4.50
N ALA A 93 -0.47 13.18 -5.02
CA ALA A 93 -1.58 12.31 -5.42
C ALA A 93 -2.49 12.00 -4.24
N LEU A 94 -1.92 11.67 -3.08
CA LEU A 94 -2.69 11.39 -1.87
C LEU A 94 -3.43 12.63 -1.39
N ALA A 95 -2.76 13.78 -1.34
CA ALA A 95 -3.38 15.04 -0.92
C ALA A 95 -4.60 15.40 -1.80
N ALA A 96 -4.44 15.28 -3.12
CA ALA A 96 -5.54 15.53 -4.07
C ALA A 96 -6.68 14.54 -3.87
N LYS A 97 -6.36 13.27 -3.69
CA LYS A 97 -7.37 12.22 -3.47
C LYS A 97 -8.11 12.39 -2.14
N MET A 98 -7.43 12.77 -1.09
CA MET A 98 -8.03 13.05 0.21
C MET A 98 -9.02 14.21 0.13
N LYS A 99 -8.72 15.23 -0.66
CA LYS A 99 -9.64 16.35 -0.90
C LYS A 99 -10.92 15.87 -1.58
N LEU A 100 -10.80 15.06 -2.64
CA LEU A 100 -11.95 14.45 -3.31
C LEU A 100 -12.77 13.56 -2.36
N ASN A 101 -12.08 12.79 -1.54
CA ASN A 101 -12.72 11.90 -0.56
C ASN A 101 -13.50 12.70 0.49
N ALA A 102 -12.98 13.83 0.95
CA ALA A 102 -13.69 14.71 1.87
C ALA A 102 -14.98 15.28 1.26
N GLU A 103 -14.98 15.57 -0.02
CA GLU A 103 -16.19 16.00 -0.74
C GLU A 103 -17.22 14.88 -0.88
N ARG A 104 -16.77 13.64 -1.16
CA ARG A 104 -17.65 12.46 -1.30
C ARG A 104 -18.17 11.95 0.04
N TYR A 105 -17.41 12.12 1.09
CA TYR A 105 -17.69 11.60 2.43
C TYR A 105 -17.68 12.73 3.45
N PRO A 106 -18.63 13.71 3.38
CA PRO A 106 -18.68 14.77 4.37
C PRO A 106 -18.96 14.19 5.76
N VAL A 107 -18.32 14.77 6.79
CA VAL A 107 -18.35 14.24 8.17
C VAL A 107 -19.79 14.05 8.65
N GLU A 108 -20.66 15.01 8.38
CA GLU A 108 -22.06 15.01 8.84
C GLU A 108 -22.84 13.79 8.33
N LYS A 109 -22.52 13.31 7.12
CA LYS A 109 -23.20 12.16 6.49
C LYS A 109 -22.50 10.84 6.73
N SER A 110 -21.18 10.87 6.97
CA SER A 110 -20.33 9.67 6.95
C SER A 110 -20.02 9.12 8.33
N ARG A 111 -20.12 9.94 9.37
CA ARG A 111 -19.73 9.55 10.73
C ARG A 111 -20.50 8.31 11.19
N GLY A 112 -19.76 7.28 11.58
CA GLY A 112 -20.34 6.03 12.08
C GLY A 112 -21.00 5.15 11.05
N LYS A 113 -20.84 5.45 9.74
CA LYS A 113 -21.43 4.69 8.64
C LYS A 113 -20.32 4.10 7.76
N ASN A 114 -20.47 2.83 7.42
CA ASN A 114 -19.58 2.13 6.48
C ASN A 114 -20.33 1.89 5.17
N LEU A 115 -20.58 2.99 4.43
CA LEU A 115 -21.35 3.00 3.18
C LEU A 115 -20.55 3.69 2.08
N LYS A 116 -20.84 3.33 0.82
CA LYS A 116 -20.32 4.07 -0.34
C LYS A 116 -20.96 5.46 -0.40
N SER A 117 -20.24 6.42 -0.98
CA SER A 117 -20.72 7.82 -1.07
C SER A 117 -22.09 7.97 -1.72
N GLY A 118 -22.41 7.12 -2.71
CA GLY A 118 -23.72 7.13 -3.37
C GLY A 118 -24.87 6.66 -2.49
N ASP A 119 -24.58 5.99 -1.38
CA ASP A 119 -25.58 5.43 -0.44
C ASP A 119 -25.72 6.28 0.84
N LEU A 120 -25.01 7.38 0.93
CA LEU A 120 -25.05 8.29 2.10
C LEU A 120 -26.22 9.27 2.05
#